data_c7a1c4f0f13ad80f8550a24869b40fdb
#
_entry.id   c7a1c4f0f13ad80f8550a24869b40fdb
#
_cell.length_a   1.000
_cell.length_b   1.000
_cell.length_c   1.000
_cell.angle_alpha   90.00
_cell.angle_beta   90.00
_cell.angle_gamma   90.00
#
_symmetry.space_group_name_H-M   'P 1'
#
loop_
_entity.id
_entity.type
_entity.pdbx_description
1 polymer ?
#
loop_
_entity_poly.entity_id
_entity_poly.type
_entity_poly.pdbx_seq_one_letter_code
_entity_poly.pdbx_strand_id
1 'polypeptide(L)'
;MLEQYLVEHCSPTLAGLKTANLFSVRFIDEEELNQHMKQCEKKFQNKGVSLILLKKRADTALIYVCRREKLQKDLQKNGVKEFLKKYGYENTDEEEAIACLKARLNLEEKFPHEIGLFLGYPLGNVIGFIENAGKNSKCAGCWKVYCNECETMKLFEKFKKCTRIYTKLWRQGTSVEKLTVAA
;
A
#
# COMPACT_ATOMS: atom_id res chain seq x y z
N MET A 1 7.10 -17.89 -3.56
CA MET A 1 7.07 -17.23 -2.22
C MET A 1 6.38 -15.86 -2.26
N LEU A 2 6.80 -14.91 -3.10
CA LEU A 2 6.25 -13.55 -3.15
C LEU A 2 4.74 -13.50 -3.51
N GLU A 3 4.26 -14.38 -4.39
CA GLU A 3 2.84 -14.45 -4.78
C GLU A 3 1.90 -14.74 -3.60
N GLN A 4 2.32 -15.55 -2.64
CA GLN A 4 1.53 -15.78 -1.42
C GLN A 4 1.33 -14.48 -0.64
N TYR A 5 2.41 -13.71 -0.42
CA TYR A 5 2.31 -12.41 0.25
C TYR A 5 1.41 -11.42 -0.50
N LEU A 6 1.49 -11.43 -1.83
CA LEU A 6 0.62 -10.60 -2.67
C LEU A 6 -0.85 -10.94 -2.47
N VAL A 7 -1.21 -12.22 -2.43
CA VAL A 7 -2.59 -12.63 -2.19
C VAL A 7 -3.03 -12.34 -0.76
N GLU A 8 -2.21 -12.64 0.24
CA GLU A 8 -2.57 -12.45 1.64
C GLU A 8 -2.68 -10.99 2.06
N HIS A 9 -1.80 -10.11 1.52
CA HIS A 9 -1.70 -8.72 1.95
C HIS A 9 -2.22 -7.71 0.93
N CYS A 10 -2.22 -8.03 -0.37
CA CYS A 10 -2.48 -7.07 -1.42
C CYS A 10 -3.75 -7.35 -2.26
N SER A 11 -4.54 -8.37 -1.93
CA SER A 11 -5.76 -8.70 -2.67
C SER A 11 -6.68 -7.51 -2.98
N PRO A 12 -6.95 -6.58 -2.04
CA PRO A 12 -7.75 -5.40 -2.36
C PRO A 12 -7.13 -4.49 -3.42
N THR A 13 -5.80 -4.36 -3.45
CA THR A 13 -5.10 -3.61 -4.49
C THR A 13 -5.12 -4.36 -5.81
N LEU A 14 -4.89 -5.68 -5.80
CA LEU A 14 -4.97 -6.52 -7.01
C LEU A 14 -6.37 -6.48 -7.62
N ALA A 15 -7.41 -6.46 -6.79
CA ALA A 15 -8.81 -6.35 -7.20
C ALA A 15 -9.24 -4.93 -7.63
N GLY A 16 -8.37 -3.93 -7.58
CA GLY A 16 -8.72 -2.55 -7.88
C GLY A 16 -9.60 -1.85 -6.84
N LEU A 17 -9.82 -2.45 -5.67
CA LEU A 17 -10.64 -1.87 -4.60
C LEU A 17 -9.87 -0.86 -3.74
N LYS A 18 -8.54 -0.98 -3.68
CA LYS A 18 -7.67 -0.14 -2.86
C LYS A 18 -6.53 0.42 -3.70
N THR A 19 -6.04 1.58 -3.32
CA THR A 19 -4.91 2.26 -3.99
C THR A 19 -3.63 1.48 -3.84
N ALA A 20 -3.28 1.09 -2.61
CA ALA A 20 -2.06 0.35 -2.35
C ALA A 20 -2.11 -0.47 -1.06
N ASN A 21 -1.21 -1.43 -1.00
CA ASN A 21 -0.89 -2.20 0.21
C ASN A 21 0.61 -2.21 0.46
N LEU A 22 0.98 -2.53 1.69
CA LEU A 22 2.35 -2.60 2.17
C LEU A 22 2.53 -3.89 2.95
N PHE A 23 3.63 -4.59 2.73
CA PHE A 23 4.00 -5.76 3.52
C PHE A 23 5.50 -5.90 3.65
N SER A 24 5.94 -6.59 4.69
CA SER A 24 7.33 -6.98 4.86
C SER A 24 7.51 -8.45 4.51
N VAL A 25 8.57 -8.76 3.81
CA VAL A 25 8.98 -10.13 3.47
C VAL A 25 10.39 -10.38 4.00
N ARG A 26 10.61 -11.57 4.56
CA ARG A 26 11.97 -12.06 4.86
C ARG A 26 12.56 -12.70 3.62
N PHE A 27 13.84 -12.48 3.41
CA PHE A 27 14.61 -13.09 2.33
C PHE A 27 15.96 -13.57 2.87
N ILE A 28 16.51 -14.59 2.25
CA ILE A 28 17.86 -15.11 2.56
C ILE A 28 18.82 -14.63 1.49
N ASP A 29 18.37 -14.62 0.24
CA ASP A 29 19.13 -14.18 -0.93
C ASP A 29 18.46 -12.98 -1.59
N GLU A 30 19.22 -11.91 -1.74
CA GLU A 30 18.77 -10.67 -2.37
C GLU A 30 18.52 -10.84 -3.87
N GLU A 31 19.33 -11.65 -4.54
CA GLU A 31 19.15 -11.90 -5.97
C GLU A 31 17.85 -12.65 -6.24
N GLU A 32 17.53 -13.63 -5.40
CA GLU A 32 16.27 -14.36 -5.46
C GLU A 32 15.08 -13.41 -5.26
N LEU A 33 15.14 -12.53 -4.27
CA LEU A 33 14.08 -11.53 -4.04
C LEU A 33 13.89 -10.63 -5.27
N ASN A 34 14.99 -10.12 -5.83
CA ASN A 34 14.96 -9.25 -7.00
C ASN A 34 14.39 -9.97 -8.24
N GLN A 35 14.74 -11.24 -8.43
CA GLN A 35 14.19 -12.06 -9.52
C GLN A 35 12.67 -12.26 -9.36
N HIS A 36 12.22 -12.59 -8.15
CA HIS A 36 10.79 -12.74 -7.85
C HIS A 36 10.01 -11.42 -8.06
N MET A 37 10.58 -10.28 -7.66
CA MET A 37 9.97 -8.96 -7.92
C MET A 37 9.85 -8.69 -9.42
N LYS A 38 10.91 -8.88 -10.19
CA LYS A 38 10.89 -8.72 -11.65
C LYS A 38 9.88 -9.63 -12.34
N GLN A 39 9.73 -10.88 -11.87
CA GLN A 39 8.73 -11.81 -12.39
C GLN A 39 7.29 -11.31 -12.12
N CYS A 40 7.04 -10.81 -10.92
CA CYS A 40 5.75 -10.22 -10.57
C CYS A 40 5.45 -8.95 -11.38
N GLU A 41 6.43 -8.07 -11.54
CA GLU A 41 6.30 -6.86 -12.37
C GLU A 41 5.90 -7.19 -13.81
N LYS A 42 6.55 -8.18 -14.43
CA LYS A 42 6.18 -8.64 -15.78
C LYS A 42 4.73 -9.13 -15.85
N LYS A 43 4.26 -9.89 -14.85
CA LYS A 43 2.87 -10.37 -14.79
C LYS A 43 1.85 -9.23 -14.64
N PHE A 44 2.25 -8.11 -14.03
CA PHE A 44 1.36 -6.98 -13.76
C PHE A 44 1.53 -5.80 -14.72
N GLN A 45 2.48 -5.87 -15.66
CA GLN A 45 2.84 -4.77 -16.56
C GLN A 45 1.62 -4.16 -17.28
N ASN A 46 0.67 -5.01 -17.71
CA ASN A 46 -0.54 -4.58 -18.40
C ASN A 46 -1.77 -4.51 -17.47
N LYS A 47 -1.56 -4.52 -16.16
CA LYS A 47 -2.62 -4.52 -15.16
C LYS A 47 -2.67 -3.23 -14.33
N GLY A 48 -1.74 -2.31 -14.58
CA GLY A 48 -1.65 -1.04 -13.85
C GLY A 48 -1.25 -1.19 -12.37
N VAL A 49 -0.61 -2.32 -12.02
CA VAL A 49 -0.10 -2.59 -10.67
C VAL A 49 1.42 -2.58 -10.68
N SER A 50 2.03 -1.84 -9.76
CA SER A 50 3.49 -1.75 -9.58
C SER A 50 3.90 -2.30 -8.22
N LEU A 51 5.07 -2.97 -8.19
CA LEU A 51 5.75 -3.40 -6.98
C LEU A 51 6.98 -2.54 -6.77
N ILE A 52 7.15 -1.97 -5.59
CA ILE A 52 8.24 -1.04 -5.29
C ILE A 52 8.90 -1.47 -3.98
N LEU A 53 10.20 -1.68 -4.01
CA LEU A 53 11.01 -1.89 -2.82
C LEU A 53 11.26 -0.53 -2.15
N LEU A 54 10.60 -0.28 -1.01
CA LEU A 54 10.74 0.97 -0.28
C LEU A 54 11.92 0.98 0.68
N LYS A 55 12.09 -0.11 1.43
CA LYS A 55 13.18 -0.23 2.41
C LYS A 55 13.69 -1.66 2.45
N LYS A 56 14.98 -1.78 2.60
CA LYS A 56 15.65 -3.07 2.84
C LYS A 56 16.45 -2.98 4.15
N ARG A 57 16.39 -4.02 4.94
CA ARG A 57 17.25 -4.29 6.09
C ARG A 57 17.95 -5.62 5.85
N ALA A 58 18.80 -6.08 6.79
CA ALA A 58 19.64 -7.26 6.61
C ALA A 58 18.90 -8.47 6.00
N ASP A 59 17.75 -8.84 6.55
CA ASP A 59 16.98 -10.02 6.17
C ASP A 59 15.51 -9.73 5.81
N THR A 60 15.15 -8.45 5.74
CA THR A 60 13.75 -8.02 5.50
C THR A 60 13.67 -6.94 4.44
N ALA A 61 12.64 -7.03 3.62
CA ALA A 61 12.30 -6.04 2.60
C ALA A 61 10.88 -5.53 2.82
N LEU A 62 10.69 -4.21 2.77
CA LEU A 62 9.41 -3.55 2.80
C LEU A 62 8.95 -3.29 1.37
N ILE A 63 7.91 -3.97 0.93
CA ILE A 63 7.40 -3.92 -0.43
C ILE A 63 6.05 -3.18 -0.45
N TYR A 64 5.97 -2.20 -1.34
CA TYR A 64 4.79 -1.41 -1.61
C TYR A 64 4.20 -1.84 -2.95
N VAL A 65 2.92 -2.17 -2.95
CA VAL A 65 2.17 -2.61 -4.13
C VAL A 65 1.07 -1.61 -4.37
N CYS A 66 1.09 -0.94 -5.51
CA CYS A 66 0.18 0.16 -5.79
C CYS A 66 -0.40 0.14 -7.21
N ARG A 67 -1.52 0.81 -7.35
CA ARG A 67 -2.09 1.24 -8.62
C ARG A 67 -1.73 2.70 -8.83
N ARG A 68 -0.78 2.97 -9.73
CA ARG A 68 -0.20 4.31 -9.92
C ARG A 68 -1.24 5.38 -10.23
N GLU A 69 -2.18 5.10 -11.14
CA GLU A 69 -3.25 6.05 -11.47
C GLU A 69 -4.14 6.38 -10.27
N LYS A 70 -4.45 5.39 -9.42
CA LYS A 70 -5.21 5.64 -8.19
C LYS A 70 -4.42 6.45 -7.19
N LEU A 71 -3.13 6.14 -7.04
CA LEU A 71 -2.23 6.90 -6.18
C LEU A 71 -2.14 8.36 -6.63
N GLN A 72 -1.93 8.61 -7.93
CA GLN A 72 -1.90 9.96 -8.47
C GLN A 72 -3.20 10.74 -8.16
N LYS A 73 -4.35 10.10 -8.34
CA LYS A 73 -5.65 10.70 -7.99
C LYS A 73 -5.78 10.98 -6.49
N ASP A 74 -5.30 10.09 -5.64
CA ASP A 74 -5.35 10.26 -4.18
C ASP A 74 -4.43 11.40 -3.72
N LEU A 75 -3.24 11.52 -4.30
CA LEU A 75 -2.28 12.58 -3.97
C LEU A 75 -2.74 13.97 -4.45
N GLN A 76 -3.63 14.03 -5.44
CA GLN A 76 -4.22 15.28 -5.95
C GLN A 76 -5.48 15.72 -5.21
N LYS A 77 -5.97 14.97 -4.22
CA LYS A 77 -7.15 15.36 -3.42
C LYS A 77 -6.89 16.64 -2.63
N ASN A 78 -7.96 17.39 -2.41
CA ASN A 78 -7.89 18.65 -1.65
C ASN A 78 -7.22 18.49 -0.29
N GLY A 79 -6.28 19.38 0.02
CA GLY A 79 -5.54 19.41 1.28
C GLY A 79 -4.36 18.43 1.38
N VAL A 80 -4.25 17.45 0.47
CA VAL A 80 -3.16 16.46 0.51
C VAL A 80 -1.82 17.10 0.19
N LYS A 81 -1.76 17.96 -0.82
CA LYS A 81 -0.53 18.67 -1.20
C LYS A 81 0.01 19.54 -0.08
N GLU A 82 -0.86 20.35 0.54
CA GLU A 82 -0.53 21.24 1.65
C GLU A 82 -0.07 20.44 2.88
N PHE A 83 -0.72 19.30 3.11
CA PHE A 83 -0.34 18.41 4.20
C PHE A 83 1.03 17.79 3.95
N LEU A 84 1.29 17.21 2.78
CA LEU A 84 2.56 16.56 2.44
C LEU A 84 3.74 17.55 2.42
N LYS A 85 3.53 18.82 2.04
CA LYS A 85 4.57 19.86 2.13
C LYS A 85 5.18 19.99 3.52
N LYS A 86 4.39 19.80 4.59
CA LYS A 86 4.87 19.84 5.99
C LYS A 86 5.90 18.75 6.29
N TYR A 87 5.93 17.69 5.47
CA TYR A 87 6.84 16.54 5.59
C TYR A 87 7.94 16.54 4.54
N GLY A 88 8.10 17.64 3.80
CA GLY A 88 9.18 17.79 2.82
C GLY A 88 8.88 17.24 1.43
N TYR A 89 7.61 16.94 1.12
CA TYR A 89 7.21 16.58 -0.24
C TYR A 89 7.00 17.87 -1.06
N GLU A 90 7.88 18.13 -2.01
CA GLU A 90 7.80 19.32 -2.85
C GLU A 90 6.72 19.21 -3.92
N ASN A 91 6.53 17.99 -4.43
CA ASN A 91 5.58 17.68 -5.47
C ASN A 91 4.67 16.51 -5.07
N THR A 92 3.48 16.47 -5.65
CA THR A 92 2.50 15.37 -5.51
C THR A 92 2.36 14.57 -6.81
N ASP A 93 3.33 14.67 -7.72
CA ASP A 93 3.53 13.68 -8.76
C ASP A 93 3.88 12.33 -8.11
N GLU A 94 3.28 11.26 -8.60
CA GLU A 94 3.33 9.96 -7.90
C GLU A 94 4.76 9.38 -7.86
N GLU A 95 5.58 9.60 -8.87
CA GLU A 95 6.95 9.10 -8.91
C GLU A 95 7.84 9.86 -7.92
N GLU A 96 7.75 11.19 -7.93
CA GLU A 96 8.51 12.05 -7.02
C GLU A 96 8.07 11.84 -5.56
N ALA A 97 6.76 11.70 -5.33
CA ALA A 97 6.23 11.43 -4.01
C ALA A 97 6.68 10.07 -3.47
N ILE A 98 6.69 9.01 -4.29
CA ILE A 98 7.23 7.70 -3.92
C ILE A 98 8.73 7.77 -3.64
N ALA A 99 9.49 8.50 -4.45
CA ALA A 99 10.93 8.68 -4.23
C ALA A 99 11.21 9.39 -2.89
N CYS A 100 10.46 10.44 -2.59
CA CYS A 100 10.53 11.14 -1.31
C CYS A 100 10.17 10.21 -0.13
N LEU A 101 9.06 9.47 -0.22
CA LEU A 101 8.66 8.49 0.79
C LEU A 101 9.75 7.44 1.04
N LYS A 102 10.35 6.93 -0.03
CA LYS A 102 11.45 5.96 0.05
C LYS A 102 12.68 6.57 0.75
N ALA A 103 13.05 7.80 0.44
CA ALA A 103 14.14 8.51 1.09
C ALA A 103 13.87 8.69 2.60
N ARG A 104 12.68 9.14 2.97
CA ARG A 104 12.26 9.32 4.37
C ARG A 104 12.30 8.02 5.16
N LEU A 105 11.80 6.91 4.59
CA LEU A 105 11.84 5.58 5.20
C LEU A 105 13.27 5.10 5.47
N ASN A 106 14.25 5.50 4.66
CA ASN A 106 15.63 5.05 4.79
C ASN A 106 16.51 5.99 5.63
N LEU A 107 16.17 7.27 5.70
CA LEU A 107 16.94 8.29 6.42
C LEU A 107 16.43 8.56 7.84
N GLU A 108 15.12 8.40 8.08
CA GLU A 108 14.51 8.75 9.37
C GLU A 108 14.44 7.54 10.30
N GLU A 109 14.66 7.80 11.60
CA GLU A 109 14.48 6.79 12.65
C GLU A 109 13.00 6.45 12.88
N LYS A 110 12.12 7.46 12.74
CA LYS A 110 10.68 7.29 12.92
C LYS A 110 10.01 6.89 11.62
N PHE A 111 9.08 5.98 11.73
CA PHE A 111 8.26 5.54 10.59
C PHE A 111 7.37 6.67 10.09
N PRO A 112 7.39 7.03 8.79
CA PRO A 112 6.61 8.12 8.23
C PRO A 112 5.13 7.76 8.18
N HIS A 113 4.33 8.30 9.11
CA HIS A 113 2.91 7.95 9.22
C HIS A 113 2.04 8.56 8.11
N GLU A 114 2.52 9.57 7.39
CA GLU A 114 1.90 10.08 6.16
C GLU A 114 1.79 9.03 5.04
N ILE A 115 2.50 7.91 5.16
CA ILE A 115 2.33 6.73 4.28
C ILE A 115 0.88 6.27 4.18
N GLY A 116 0.05 6.58 5.16
CA GLY A 116 -1.39 6.31 5.11
C GLY A 116 -2.07 6.89 3.87
N LEU A 117 -1.63 8.07 3.38
CA LEU A 117 -2.13 8.65 2.13
C LEU A 117 -1.73 7.80 0.92
N PHE A 118 -0.49 7.31 0.90
CA PHE A 118 0.00 6.42 -0.15
C PHE A 118 -0.73 5.07 -0.16
N LEU A 119 -1.29 4.66 0.97
CA LEU A 119 -2.13 3.46 1.08
C LEU A 119 -3.60 3.70 0.71
N GLY A 120 -3.96 4.95 0.36
CA GLY A 120 -5.31 5.33 -0.03
C GLY A 120 -6.27 5.60 1.13
N TYR A 121 -5.75 5.85 2.33
CA TYR A 121 -6.60 6.24 3.46
C TYR A 121 -6.95 7.73 3.40
N PRO A 122 -8.16 8.13 3.85
CA PRO A 122 -8.59 9.52 3.85
C PRO A 122 -7.66 10.42 4.67
N LEU A 123 -7.41 11.64 4.17
CA LEU A 123 -6.54 12.63 4.83
C LEU A 123 -6.90 12.84 6.30
N GLY A 124 -8.20 12.97 6.62
CA GLY A 124 -8.65 13.15 8.01
C GLY A 124 -8.27 11.99 8.93
N ASN A 125 -8.26 10.76 8.44
CA ASN A 125 -7.83 9.59 9.22
C ASN A 125 -6.30 9.55 9.40
N VAL A 126 -5.54 10.01 8.43
CA VAL A 126 -4.06 10.10 8.53
C VAL A 126 -3.66 11.22 9.49
N ILE A 127 -4.27 12.40 9.39
CA ILE A 127 -4.07 13.50 10.33
C ILE A 127 -4.42 13.06 11.75
N GLY A 128 -5.62 12.50 11.94
CA GLY A 128 -6.05 12.03 13.26
C GLY A 128 -5.11 10.99 13.86
N PHE A 129 -4.55 10.09 13.05
CA PHE A 129 -3.56 9.12 13.50
C PHE A 129 -2.28 9.81 14.01
N ILE A 130 -1.77 10.78 13.26
CA ILE A 130 -0.52 11.49 13.60
C ILE A 130 -0.72 12.34 14.84
N GLU A 131 -1.77 13.15 14.89
CA GLU A 131 -2.06 14.06 16.00
C GLU A 131 -2.33 13.32 17.32
N ASN A 132 -2.96 12.16 17.25
CA ASN A 132 -3.26 11.34 18.44
C ASN A 132 -2.21 10.27 18.72
N ALA A 133 -1.09 10.24 18.00
CA ALA A 133 -0.08 9.17 18.11
C ALA A 133 -0.71 7.76 18.04
N GLY A 134 -1.70 7.59 17.18
CA GLY A 134 -2.46 6.35 17.03
C GLY A 134 -3.40 6.01 18.19
N LYS A 135 -3.64 6.92 19.13
CA LYS A 135 -4.61 6.77 20.24
C LYS A 135 -5.95 7.42 19.87
N ASN A 136 -6.96 7.23 20.70
CA ASN A 136 -8.26 7.91 20.61
C ASN A 136 -8.98 7.72 19.26
N SER A 137 -8.71 6.61 18.54
CA SER A 137 -9.47 6.30 17.34
C SER A 137 -10.90 5.89 17.69
N LYS A 138 -11.87 6.26 16.86
CA LYS A 138 -13.27 5.85 17.00
C LYS A 138 -13.43 4.34 16.82
N CYS A 139 -12.71 3.80 15.86
CA CYS A 139 -12.62 2.35 15.64
C CYS A 139 -11.30 2.02 14.93
N ALA A 140 -10.98 0.73 14.84
CA ALA A 140 -9.79 0.23 14.17
C ALA A 140 -10.14 -0.93 13.23
N GLY A 141 -9.46 -0.97 12.09
CA GLY A 141 -9.57 -2.05 11.10
C GLY A 141 -8.25 -2.17 10.35
N CYS A 142 -8.26 -2.04 9.04
CA CYS A 142 -7.03 -1.98 8.23
C CYS A 142 -6.19 -0.73 8.55
N TRP A 143 -6.83 0.29 9.13
CA TRP A 143 -6.24 1.52 9.64
C TRP A 143 -7.05 2.02 10.84
N LYS A 144 -6.51 2.95 11.63
CA LYS A 144 -7.27 3.61 12.70
C LYS A 144 -8.16 4.71 12.12
N VAL A 145 -9.40 4.76 12.57
CA VAL A 145 -10.46 5.60 12.01
C VAL A 145 -10.78 6.74 12.96
N TYR A 146 -10.72 7.96 12.45
CA TYR A 146 -11.00 9.19 13.18
C TYR A 146 -12.18 9.97 12.60
N CYS A 147 -12.52 9.72 11.32
CA CYS A 147 -13.67 10.32 10.63
C CYS A 147 -14.35 9.30 9.71
N ASN A 148 -15.61 9.59 9.31
CA ASN A 148 -16.40 8.77 8.39
C ASN A 148 -16.43 7.28 8.75
N GLU A 149 -16.69 6.99 10.03
CA GLU A 149 -16.58 5.66 10.63
C GLU A 149 -17.37 4.60 9.86
N CYS A 150 -18.67 4.85 9.64
CA CYS A 150 -19.53 3.86 8.99
C CYS A 150 -19.08 3.49 7.58
N GLU A 151 -18.70 4.48 6.76
CA GLU A 151 -18.24 4.24 5.39
C GLU A 151 -16.88 3.52 5.38
N THR A 152 -15.98 3.96 6.27
CA THR A 152 -14.65 3.36 6.39
C THR A 152 -14.74 1.89 6.84
N MET A 153 -15.60 1.57 7.80
CA MET A 153 -15.78 0.20 8.26
C MET A 153 -16.40 -0.70 7.18
N LYS A 154 -17.39 -0.21 6.42
CA LYS A 154 -17.95 -0.93 5.27
C LYS A 154 -16.86 -1.22 4.21
N LEU A 155 -15.97 -0.28 3.98
CA LEU A 155 -14.84 -0.45 3.06
C LEU A 155 -13.86 -1.52 3.57
N PHE A 156 -13.52 -1.51 4.87
CA PHE A 156 -12.67 -2.52 5.47
C PHE A 156 -13.26 -3.93 5.39
N GLU A 157 -14.58 -4.07 5.57
CA GLU A 157 -15.26 -5.35 5.38
C GLU A 157 -15.18 -5.84 3.92
N LYS A 158 -15.29 -4.93 2.94
CA LYS A 158 -15.06 -5.27 1.53
C LYS A 158 -13.62 -5.77 1.30
N PHE A 159 -12.62 -5.13 1.92
CA PHE A 159 -11.22 -5.56 1.81
C PHE A 159 -11.01 -6.95 2.40
N LYS A 160 -11.54 -7.21 3.61
CA LYS A 160 -11.46 -8.54 4.24
C LYS A 160 -12.12 -9.62 3.40
N LYS A 161 -13.32 -9.34 2.88
CA LYS A 161 -14.04 -10.26 1.98
C LYS A 161 -13.24 -10.54 0.71
N CYS A 162 -12.66 -9.53 0.09
CA CYS A 162 -11.80 -9.66 -1.08
C CYS A 162 -10.61 -10.58 -0.79
N THR A 163 -9.85 -10.33 0.28
CA THR A 163 -8.70 -11.16 0.67
C THR A 163 -9.10 -12.61 0.88
N ARG A 164 -10.22 -12.87 1.58
CA ARG A 164 -10.71 -14.23 1.81
C ARG A 164 -11.04 -14.96 0.50
N ILE A 165 -11.69 -14.27 -0.45
CA ILE A 165 -12.06 -14.84 -1.75
C ILE A 165 -10.79 -15.12 -2.57
N TYR A 166 -9.85 -14.17 -2.64
CA TYR A 166 -8.62 -14.30 -3.41
C TYR A 166 -7.73 -15.42 -2.86
N THR A 167 -7.60 -15.51 -1.53
CA THR A 167 -6.87 -16.62 -0.89
C THR A 167 -7.47 -17.98 -1.23
N LYS A 168 -8.81 -18.08 -1.23
CA LYS A 168 -9.50 -19.32 -1.61
C LYS A 168 -9.21 -19.69 -3.07
N LEU A 169 -9.38 -18.75 -4.00
CA LEU A 169 -9.14 -18.98 -5.43
C LEU A 169 -7.68 -19.32 -5.72
N TRP A 170 -6.74 -18.65 -5.07
CA TRP A 170 -5.31 -18.94 -5.20
C TRP A 170 -4.97 -20.36 -4.73
N ARG A 171 -5.51 -20.79 -3.57
CA ARG A 171 -5.36 -22.17 -3.08
C ARG A 171 -5.97 -23.22 -4.01
N GLN A 172 -6.94 -22.84 -4.84
CA GLN A 172 -7.54 -23.67 -5.88
C GLN A 172 -6.74 -23.65 -7.20
N GLY A 173 -5.56 -23.00 -7.24
CA GLY A 173 -4.68 -22.95 -8.39
C GLY A 173 -4.88 -21.76 -9.34
N THR A 174 -5.71 -20.78 -8.98
CA THR A 174 -5.83 -19.56 -9.78
C THR A 174 -4.56 -18.71 -9.63
N SER A 175 -3.87 -18.38 -10.71
CA SER A 175 -2.66 -17.55 -10.66
C SER A 175 -2.92 -16.13 -10.18
N VAL A 176 -1.92 -15.50 -9.54
CA VAL A 176 -2.00 -14.10 -9.09
C VAL A 176 -2.28 -13.16 -10.26
N GLU A 177 -1.73 -13.46 -11.44
CA GLU A 177 -1.99 -12.70 -12.66
C GLU A 177 -3.48 -12.68 -13.03
N LYS A 178 -4.17 -13.84 -12.96
CA LYS A 178 -5.62 -13.94 -13.22
C LYS A 178 -6.45 -13.24 -12.14
N LEU A 179 -5.97 -13.25 -10.89
CA LEU A 179 -6.62 -12.54 -9.79
C LEU A 179 -6.43 -11.02 -9.87
N THR A 180 -5.46 -10.53 -10.65
CA THR A 180 -5.20 -9.11 -10.81
C THR A 180 -6.08 -8.52 -11.90
N VAL A 181 -7.00 -7.66 -11.50
CA VAL A 181 -7.88 -6.93 -12.42
C VAL A 181 -7.06 -5.87 -13.18
N ALA A 182 -7.28 -5.71 -14.47
CA ALA A 182 -6.68 -4.62 -15.24
C ALA A 182 -7.20 -3.25 -14.76
N ALA A 183 -6.41 -2.19 -15.00
CA ALA A 183 -6.79 -0.82 -14.71
C ALA A 183 -7.88 -0.35 -15.69
#